data_5ccf4d166abae343bd4646e5fb7426d8
#
_entry.id   5ccf4d166abae343bd4646e5fb7426d8
#
_cell.length_a   1.000
_cell.length_b   1.000
_cell.length_c   1.000
_cell.angle_alpha   90.00
_cell.angle_beta   90.00
_cell.angle_gamma   90.00
#
_symmetry.space_group_name_H-M   'P 1'
#
loop_
_entity.id
_entity.type
_entity.pdbx_description
1 polymer ?
#
loop_
_entity_poly.entity_id
_entity_poly.type
_entity_poly.pdbx_seq_one_letter_code
_entity_poly.pdbx_strand_id
1 'polypeptide(L)'
;VREGFRRSRARKLPDVVNLQKWFDPGITSDLIRLRAAICAIKDEAMRDFMRVTFSVVVRKASNSDPRFSVPVRYRDGDARADISPIDLFESQLEANVNRIATLRQVASLGSATGAGIDARRLTTAAGGRLPDESVGMIISSPPYASA
;
A
#
# COMPACT_ATOMS: atom_id res chain seq x y z
N VAL A 1 -10.38 3.89 -12.99
CA VAL A 1 -8.90 3.88 -12.84
C VAL A 1 -8.22 3.68 -14.20
N ARG A 2 -8.60 2.66 -15.02
CA ARG A 2 -8.00 2.41 -16.35
C ARG A 2 -8.01 3.63 -17.27
N GLU A 3 -9.07 4.39 -17.31
CA GLU A 3 -9.13 5.59 -18.14
C GLU A 3 -8.17 6.68 -17.65
N GLY A 4 -8.12 6.92 -16.35
CA GLY A 4 -7.14 7.81 -15.72
C GLY A 4 -5.71 7.35 -15.96
N PHE A 5 -5.45 6.04 -15.87
CA PHE A 5 -4.14 5.45 -16.16
C PHE A 5 -3.71 5.70 -17.61
N ARG A 6 -4.61 5.51 -18.60
CA ARG A 6 -4.32 5.77 -20.02
C ARG A 6 -3.99 7.23 -20.30
N ARG A 7 -4.66 8.16 -19.61
CA ARG A 7 -4.47 9.62 -19.75
C ARG A 7 -3.28 10.16 -18.93
N SER A 8 -2.83 9.41 -17.93
CA SER A 8 -1.73 9.85 -17.07
C SER A 8 -0.39 9.73 -17.78
N ARG A 9 0.42 10.79 -17.66
CA ARG A 9 1.82 10.76 -18.10
C ARG A 9 2.69 10.36 -16.92
N ALA A 10 3.76 9.61 -17.18
CA ALA A 10 4.78 9.34 -16.17
C ALA A 10 5.36 10.66 -15.66
N ARG A 11 5.24 10.89 -14.35
CA ARG A 11 5.85 12.03 -13.67
C ARG A 11 7.25 11.64 -13.21
N LYS A 12 8.00 12.62 -12.69
CA LYS A 12 9.33 12.41 -12.13
C LYS A 12 9.35 11.19 -11.20
N LEU A 13 10.34 10.34 -11.39
CA LEU A 13 10.63 9.20 -10.51
C LEU A 13 10.83 9.70 -9.07
N PRO A 14 10.32 8.99 -8.07
CA PRO A 14 10.69 9.24 -6.68
C PRO A 14 12.20 9.01 -6.53
N ASP A 15 12.83 9.85 -5.70
CA ASP A 15 14.24 9.67 -5.34
C ASP A 15 14.36 8.49 -4.37
N VAL A 16 14.40 7.29 -4.92
CA VAL A 16 14.53 6.03 -4.17
C VAL A 16 15.82 5.35 -4.59
N VAL A 17 16.66 5.10 -3.62
CA VAL A 17 17.93 4.40 -3.83
C VAL A 17 17.68 3.00 -4.40
N ASN A 18 18.42 2.64 -5.46
CA ASN A 18 18.36 1.32 -6.07
C ASN A 18 16.98 0.90 -6.64
N LEU A 19 16.16 1.84 -7.11
CA LEU A 19 14.85 1.55 -7.68
C LEU A 19 14.93 0.49 -8.80
N GLN A 20 15.94 0.60 -9.68
CA GLN A 20 16.17 -0.31 -10.81
C GLN A 20 16.53 -1.75 -10.38
N LYS A 21 16.99 -1.93 -9.16
CA LYS A 21 17.20 -3.26 -8.58
C LYS A 21 15.88 -4.00 -8.34
N TRP A 22 14.84 -3.23 -8.00
CA TRP A 22 13.57 -3.78 -7.55
C TRP A 22 12.45 -3.74 -8.59
N PHE A 23 12.59 -2.94 -9.63
CA PHE A 23 11.56 -2.77 -10.65
C PHE A 23 12.17 -2.60 -12.03
N ASP A 24 11.60 -3.29 -13.00
CA ASP A 24 11.93 -3.09 -14.40
C ASP A 24 11.41 -1.72 -14.88
N PRO A 25 12.06 -1.09 -15.88
CA PRO A 25 11.69 0.25 -16.35
C PRO A 25 10.23 0.37 -16.79
N GLY A 26 9.70 -0.63 -17.49
CA GLY A 26 8.30 -0.68 -17.93
C GLY A 26 7.34 -0.71 -16.74
N ILE A 27 7.59 -1.61 -15.79
CA ILE A 27 6.82 -1.73 -14.53
C ILE A 27 6.86 -0.40 -13.75
N THR A 28 8.03 0.21 -13.65
CA THR A 28 8.20 1.50 -12.97
C THR A 28 7.34 2.59 -13.61
N SER A 29 7.38 2.70 -14.95
CA SER A 29 6.58 3.65 -15.70
C SER A 29 5.08 3.48 -15.44
N ASP A 30 4.61 2.23 -15.48
CA ASP A 30 3.19 1.93 -15.26
C ASP A 30 2.75 2.18 -13.81
N LEU A 31 3.58 1.87 -12.82
CA LEU A 31 3.30 2.20 -11.42
C LEU A 31 3.21 3.72 -11.21
N ILE A 32 4.07 4.51 -11.84
CA ILE A 32 4.01 5.99 -11.76
C ILE A 32 2.73 6.52 -12.37
N ARG A 33 2.33 6.02 -13.54
CA ARG A 33 1.07 6.40 -14.20
C ARG A 33 -0.14 6.03 -13.35
N LEU A 34 -0.14 4.83 -12.77
CA LEU A 34 -1.21 4.36 -11.89
C LEU A 34 -1.31 5.23 -10.62
N ARG A 35 -0.17 5.54 -9.99
CA ARG A 35 -0.11 6.47 -8.86
C ARG A 35 -0.68 7.84 -9.23
N ALA A 36 -0.32 8.39 -10.39
CA ALA A 36 -0.82 9.68 -10.84
C ALA A 36 -2.35 9.66 -11.04
N ALA A 37 -2.90 8.59 -11.59
CA ALA A 37 -4.35 8.40 -11.74
C ALA A 37 -5.06 8.35 -10.38
N ILE A 38 -4.49 7.65 -9.41
CA ILE A 38 -5.03 7.57 -8.05
C ILE A 38 -4.99 8.94 -7.36
N CYS A 39 -3.88 9.67 -7.48
CA CYS A 39 -3.75 11.00 -6.89
C CYS A 39 -4.72 12.04 -7.49
N ALA A 40 -5.25 11.82 -8.68
CA ALA A 40 -6.25 12.68 -9.32
C ALA A 40 -7.69 12.46 -8.78
N ILE A 41 -7.93 11.42 -7.98
CA ILE A 41 -9.23 11.15 -7.36
C ILE A 41 -9.50 12.25 -6.32
N LYS A 42 -10.64 12.93 -6.47
CA LYS A 42 -11.02 14.05 -5.58
C LYS A 42 -11.51 13.56 -4.22
N ASP A 43 -12.33 12.51 -4.23
CA ASP A 43 -12.84 11.91 -3.00
C ASP A 43 -11.69 11.30 -2.18
N GLU A 44 -11.54 11.77 -0.95
CA GLU A 44 -10.41 11.41 -0.08
C GLU A 44 -10.48 9.96 0.37
N ALA A 45 -11.63 9.48 0.81
CA ALA A 45 -11.82 8.12 1.27
C ALA A 45 -11.57 7.12 0.14
N MET A 46 -12.09 7.41 -1.04
CA MET A 46 -11.85 6.61 -2.25
C MET A 46 -10.36 6.63 -2.62
N ARG A 47 -9.74 7.80 -2.61
CA ARG A 47 -8.31 7.92 -2.92
C ARG A 47 -7.44 7.12 -1.96
N ASP A 48 -7.74 7.14 -0.67
CA ASP A 48 -6.99 6.40 0.32
C ASP A 48 -7.21 4.89 0.20
N PHE A 49 -8.43 4.45 -0.08
CA PHE A 49 -8.70 3.06 -0.40
C PHE A 49 -7.90 2.57 -1.63
N MET A 50 -7.84 3.39 -2.69
CA MET A 50 -7.03 3.09 -3.87
C MET A 50 -5.52 3.10 -3.55
N ARG A 51 -5.04 3.95 -2.65
CA ARG A 51 -3.64 3.96 -2.19
C ARG A 51 -3.27 2.69 -1.44
N VAL A 52 -4.14 2.22 -0.56
CA VAL A 52 -3.95 0.94 0.16
C VAL A 52 -3.87 -0.21 -0.86
N THR A 53 -4.79 -0.25 -1.81
CA THR A 53 -4.75 -1.24 -2.90
C THR A 53 -3.44 -1.15 -3.69
N PHE A 54 -3.03 0.06 -4.05
CA PHE A 54 -1.79 0.31 -4.78
C PHE A 54 -0.53 -0.17 -4.03
N SER A 55 -0.47 -0.02 -2.71
CA SER A 55 0.68 -0.46 -1.92
C SER A 55 0.95 -1.96 -2.05
N VAL A 56 -0.11 -2.76 -2.12
CA VAL A 56 -0.01 -4.21 -2.35
C VAL A 56 0.50 -4.50 -3.77
N VAL A 57 0.02 -3.75 -4.75
CA VAL A 57 0.44 -3.91 -6.16
C VAL A 57 1.92 -3.57 -6.34
N VAL A 58 2.41 -2.50 -5.72
CA VAL A 58 3.84 -2.16 -5.74
C VAL A 58 4.70 -3.33 -5.27
N ARG A 59 4.33 -3.97 -4.14
CA ARG A 59 5.05 -5.13 -3.64
C ARG A 59 4.99 -6.31 -4.62
N LYS A 60 3.81 -6.64 -5.15
CA LYS A 60 3.62 -7.76 -6.08
C LYS A 60 4.31 -7.54 -7.42
N ALA A 61 4.40 -6.29 -7.89
CA ALA A 61 5.06 -5.93 -9.15
C ALA A 61 6.58 -5.80 -9.00
N SER A 62 7.12 -5.83 -7.78
CA SER A 62 8.57 -5.73 -7.55
C SER A 62 9.29 -7.03 -7.89
N ASN A 63 10.61 -6.93 -8.08
CA ASN A 63 11.51 -8.08 -8.23
C ASN A 63 11.80 -8.80 -6.90
N SER A 64 10.96 -8.57 -5.89
CA SER A 64 11.07 -9.25 -4.60
C SER A 64 10.41 -10.62 -4.66
N ASP A 65 11.12 -11.64 -4.18
CA ASP A 65 10.63 -13.00 -4.07
C ASP A 65 9.59 -13.10 -2.93
N PRO A 66 8.32 -13.42 -3.23
CA PRO A 66 7.26 -13.48 -2.24
C PRO A 66 7.41 -14.61 -1.22
N ARG A 67 8.28 -15.58 -1.46
CA ARG A 67 8.56 -16.69 -0.53
C ARG A 67 9.25 -16.23 0.75
N PHE A 68 9.85 -15.03 0.73
CA PHE A 68 10.60 -14.48 1.86
C PHE A 68 9.83 -13.32 2.51
N SER A 69 9.88 -13.26 3.85
CA SER A 69 9.30 -12.17 4.63
C SER A 69 10.11 -10.86 4.51
N VAL A 70 11.41 -10.98 4.23
CA VAL A 70 12.31 -9.87 3.97
C VAL A 70 12.48 -9.66 2.46
N PRO A 71 12.79 -8.45 1.99
CA PRO A 71 13.01 -8.20 0.57
C PRO A 71 14.24 -8.96 0.04
N VAL A 72 14.01 -10.10 -0.59
CA VAL A 72 15.02 -10.87 -1.31
C VAL A 72 14.66 -10.79 -2.79
N ARG A 73 15.63 -10.51 -3.65
CA ARG A 73 15.41 -10.48 -5.09
C ARG A 73 15.29 -11.92 -5.64
N TYR A 74 14.44 -12.12 -6.62
CA TYR A 74 14.44 -13.33 -7.41
C TYR A 74 15.86 -13.61 -7.94
N ARG A 75 16.23 -14.87 -8.01
CA ARG A 75 17.50 -15.30 -8.63
C ARG A 75 17.39 -15.17 -10.14
N ASP A 76 18.53 -14.86 -10.77
CA ASP A 76 18.62 -14.86 -12.22
C ASP A 76 18.26 -16.25 -12.75
N GLY A 77 17.31 -16.33 -13.68
CA GLY A 77 16.77 -17.58 -14.22
C GLY A 77 15.43 -18.04 -13.61
N ASP A 78 14.96 -17.48 -12.51
CA ASP A 78 13.60 -17.71 -12.06
C ASP A 78 12.61 -17.17 -13.11
N ALA A 79 11.76 -18.04 -13.64
CA ALA A 79 10.72 -17.63 -14.59
C ALA A 79 9.74 -16.68 -13.89
N ARG A 80 9.73 -15.43 -14.31
CA ARG A 80 8.78 -14.46 -13.84
C ARG A 80 7.67 -14.29 -14.87
N ALA A 81 6.42 -14.39 -14.43
CA ALA A 81 5.28 -14.10 -15.28
C ALA A 81 5.36 -12.64 -15.77
N ASP A 82 4.91 -12.41 -17.00
CA ASP A 82 4.71 -11.07 -17.51
C ASP A 82 3.70 -10.32 -16.64
N ILE A 83 4.13 -9.26 -15.97
CA ILE A 83 3.35 -8.58 -14.94
C ILE A 83 2.85 -7.25 -15.50
N SER A 84 1.53 -7.11 -15.53
CA SER A 84 0.85 -5.85 -15.79
C SER A 84 0.42 -5.20 -14.46
N PRO A 85 1.01 -4.07 -14.04
CA PRO A 85 0.61 -3.38 -12.81
C PRO A 85 -0.86 -2.98 -12.79
N ILE A 86 -1.44 -2.65 -13.94
CA ILE A 86 -2.86 -2.25 -14.00
C ILE A 86 -3.78 -3.46 -13.79
N ASP A 87 -3.46 -4.63 -14.36
CA ASP A 87 -4.26 -5.83 -14.18
C ASP A 87 -4.15 -6.38 -12.74
N LEU A 88 -2.95 -6.31 -12.17
CA LEU A 88 -2.74 -6.58 -10.74
C LEU A 88 -3.56 -5.66 -9.85
N PHE A 89 -3.64 -4.37 -10.23
CA PHE A 89 -4.41 -3.39 -9.46
C PHE A 89 -5.90 -3.70 -9.50
N GLU A 90 -6.44 -4.02 -10.65
CA GLU A 90 -7.87 -4.36 -10.80
C GLU A 90 -8.23 -5.63 -10.03
N SER A 91 -7.44 -6.68 -10.17
CA SER A 91 -7.63 -7.91 -9.41
C SER A 91 -7.55 -7.68 -7.89
N GLN A 92 -6.58 -6.88 -7.44
CA GLN A 92 -6.45 -6.56 -6.02
C GLN A 92 -7.58 -5.66 -5.52
N LEU A 93 -8.05 -4.74 -6.35
CA LEU A 93 -9.19 -3.87 -6.06
C LEU A 93 -10.47 -4.70 -5.85
N GLU A 94 -10.75 -5.61 -6.76
CA GLU A 94 -11.89 -6.53 -6.65
C GLU A 94 -11.82 -7.36 -5.36
N ALA A 95 -10.65 -7.94 -5.07
CA ALA A 95 -10.44 -8.69 -3.84
C ALA A 95 -10.68 -7.83 -2.58
N ASN A 96 -10.24 -6.56 -2.58
CA ASN A 96 -10.45 -5.65 -1.46
C ASN A 96 -11.91 -5.23 -1.31
N VAL A 97 -12.63 -4.99 -2.41
CA VAL A 97 -14.07 -4.69 -2.39
C VAL A 97 -14.85 -5.86 -1.80
N ASN A 98 -14.54 -7.08 -2.22
CA ASN A 98 -15.19 -8.30 -1.69
C ASN A 98 -14.91 -8.49 -0.20
N ARG A 99 -13.68 -8.21 0.27
CA ARG A 99 -13.36 -8.24 1.71
C ARG A 99 -14.16 -7.23 2.51
N ILE A 100 -14.32 -6.00 2.00
CA ILE A 100 -15.14 -4.97 2.67
C ILE A 100 -16.61 -5.39 2.69
N ALA A 101 -17.13 -5.96 1.60
CA ALA A 101 -18.50 -6.47 1.56
C ALA A 101 -18.73 -7.55 2.63
N THR A 102 -17.77 -8.47 2.80
CA THR A 102 -17.82 -9.49 3.85
C THR A 102 -17.76 -8.87 5.26
N LEU A 103 -16.86 -7.90 5.49
CA LEU A 103 -16.75 -7.21 6.77
C LEU A 103 -18.04 -6.48 7.15
N ARG A 104 -18.77 -5.91 6.21
CA ARG A 104 -20.05 -5.23 6.46
C ARG A 104 -21.15 -6.16 6.96
N GLN A 105 -20.99 -7.47 6.80
CA GLN A 105 -21.92 -8.46 7.35
C GLN A 105 -21.67 -8.73 8.84
N VAL A 106 -20.55 -8.26 9.39
CA VAL A 106 -20.26 -8.34 10.82
C VAL A 106 -21.04 -7.26 11.55
N ALA A 107 -21.87 -7.65 12.51
CA ALA A 107 -22.88 -6.80 13.14
C ALA A 107 -22.32 -5.62 13.97
N SER A 108 -21.03 -5.59 14.27
CA SER A 108 -20.40 -4.52 15.05
C SER A 108 -18.97 -4.29 14.56
N LEU A 109 -18.82 -3.37 13.62
CA LEU A 109 -17.49 -2.85 13.25
C LEU A 109 -17.18 -1.66 14.15
N GLY A 110 -16.07 -1.73 14.88
CA GLY A 110 -15.51 -0.59 15.58
C GLY A 110 -15.02 0.49 14.62
N SER A 111 -14.68 1.65 15.14
CA SER A 111 -14.02 2.70 14.39
C SER A 111 -12.49 2.56 14.52
N ALA A 112 -11.77 2.88 13.45
CA ALA A 112 -10.32 2.95 13.45
C ALA A 112 -9.89 4.40 13.16
N THR A 113 -8.98 4.92 13.98
CA THR A 113 -8.47 6.27 13.82
C THR A 113 -6.95 6.24 13.90
N GLY A 114 -6.26 6.92 12.98
CA GLY A 114 -4.82 7.08 13.06
C GLY A 114 -4.44 8.00 14.22
N ALA A 115 -3.61 7.51 15.13
CA ALA A 115 -3.13 8.27 16.28
C ALA A 115 -1.61 8.44 16.19
N GLY A 116 -1.16 9.54 15.59
CA GLY A 116 0.25 9.89 15.53
C GLY A 116 1.12 8.96 14.67
N ILE A 117 2.32 9.41 14.38
CA ILE A 117 3.34 8.68 13.60
C ILE A 117 4.42 8.08 14.53
N ASP A 118 4.57 8.64 15.72
CA ASP A 118 5.60 8.26 16.69
C ASP A 118 4.93 7.65 17.94
N ALA A 119 5.19 6.36 18.15
CA ALA A 119 4.64 5.62 19.29
C ALA A 119 5.09 6.17 20.66
N ARG A 120 6.14 7.00 20.71
CA ARG A 120 6.57 7.69 21.94
C ARG A 120 5.70 8.93 22.25
N ARG A 121 4.87 9.36 21.30
CA ARG A 121 4.01 10.53 21.41
C ARG A 121 2.63 10.21 20.85
N LEU A 122 1.93 9.31 21.53
CA LEU A 122 0.57 8.94 21.16
C LEU A 122 -0.36 10.12 21.39
N THR A 123 -1.06 10.51 20.34
CA THR A 123 -2.06 11.59 20.38
C THR A 123 -3.40 11.09 19.89
N THR A 124 -4.48 11.77 20.27
CA THR A 124 -5.78 11.57 19.64
C THR A 124 -5.76 12.01 18.19
N ALA A 125 -6.77 11.66 17.39
CA ALA A 125 -6.93 12.15 16.02
C ALA A 125 -6.92 13.68 15.92
N ALA A 126 -7.36 14.38 16.96
CA ALA A 126 -7.34 15.84 17.05
C ALA A 126 -6.00 16.41 17.52
N GLY A 127 -4.97 15.59 17.69
CA GLY A 127 -3.63 15.98 18.13
C GLY A 127 -3.47 16.21 19.63
N GLY A 128 -4.52 15.98 20.44
CA GLY A 128 -4.47 16.04 21.89
C GLY A 128 -3.84 14.79 22.53
N ARG A 129 -3.44 14.89 23.79
CA ARG A 129 -2.97 13.75 24.58
C ARG A 129 -4.10 12.72 24.73
N LEU A 130 -3.77 11.42 24.70
CA LEU A 130 -4.69 10.36 25.09
C LEU A 130 -5.05 10.52 26.57
N PRO A 131 -6.33 10.42 26.95
CA PRO A 131 -6.72 10.43 28.37
C PRO A 131 -6.06 9.28 29.13
N ASP A 132 -5.78 9.51 30.41
CA ASP A 132 -5.27 8.45 31.26
C ASP A 132 -6.33 7.33 31.37
N GLU A 133 -5.90 6.07 31.48
CA GLU A 133 -6.74 4.89 31.58
C GLU A 133 -7.77 4.67 30.45
N SER A 134 -7.54 5.29 29.28
CA SER A 134 -8.46 5.22 28.13
C SER A 134 -8.20 4.05 27.18
N VAL A 135 -7.14 3.25 27.40
CA VAL A 135 -6.72 2.17 26.52
C VAL A 135 -6.91 0.83 27.21
N GLY A 136 -7.86 0.02 26.72
CA GLY A 136 -8.14 -1.31 27.27
C GLY A 136 -7.17 -2.40 26.78
N MET A 137 -6.53 -2.22 25.62
CA MET A 137 -5.59 -3.21 25.07
C MET A 137 -4.54 -2.53 24.20
N ILE A 138 -3.31 -2.99 24.28
CA ILE A 138 -2.19 -2.57 23.40
C ILE A 138 -1.67 -3.81 22.69
N ILE A 139 -1.61 -3.74 21.36
CA ILE A 139 -0.96 -4.75 20.52
C ILE A 139 0.19 -4.07 19.78
N SER A 140 1.43 -4.54 20.02
CA SER A 140 2.60 -3.98 19.36
C SER A 140 3.49 -5.09 18.80
N SER A 141 4.17 -4.79 17.68
CA SER A 141 5.30 -5.57 17.21
C SER A 141 6.56 -4.82 17.63
N PRO A 142 7.38 -5.36 18.57
CA PRO A 142 8.59 -4.67 19.00
C PRO A 142 9.54 -4.49 17.82
N PRO A 143 10.32 -3.39 17.76
CA PRO A 143 11.33 -3.22 16.73
C PRO A 143 12.35 -4.35 16.89
N TYR A 144 12.60 -5.07 15.80
CA TYR A 144 13.71 -6.00 15.76
C TYR A 144 14.99 -5.19 15.87
N ALA A 145 15.77 -5.41 16.91
CA ALA A 145 17.14 -4.91 16.96
C ALA A 145 17.86 -5.52 15.75
N SER A 146 18.18 -4.71 14.76
CA SER A 146 19.08 -5.11 13.69
C SER A 146 20.43 -5.38 14.37
N ALA A 147 20.80 -6.64 14.51
CA ALA A 147 22.14 -7.04 14.88
C ALA A 147 23.13 -6.62 13.79
#